data_174bc5122e10cc600c31ace719fda537
#
_entry.id   174bc5122e10cc600c31ace719fda537
#
_cell.length_a   1.000
_cell.length_b   1.000
_cell.length_c   1.000
_cell.angle_alpha   90.00
_cell.angle_beta   90.00
_cell.angle_gamma   90.00
#
_symmetry.space_group_name_H-M   'P 1'
#
loop_
_entity.id
_entity.type
_entity.pdbx_description
1 polymer ?
#
loop_
_entity_poly.entity_id
_entity_poly.type
_entity_poly.pdbx_seq_one_letter_code
_entity_poly.pdbx_strand_id
1 'polypeptide(L)'
;FQGLPPEEVTLAEQLQEAGYHTVHIGKWHLGRENGMAPHEQGFDESLLMASGLYLPEGHPEVVNAKLDFDPIDQFLWSALSYANSFNSGNDDRFEPGGYLTDYWTDESIKVIKANRNRPFFLYLAHWGIHTPLQATRADYEGVGDIQPHRLRVYAAMTRALDRSVGRVMATLEQEGLADNTIVVFTSDNGGAGYVGLADVNAPYRGWKITYFEGGIRVPLFVKWPARIEAGQAIDIPAAHIDVMPTLMAAADRPLPKDRMIDGESLLPLMTDGETAQAGWSRQTLFWSSGHNRIVRHGDWKLQIAARPEMQWLFNLADDPTEQVNLAEARPDKVSELMTLLDAHADNSRPVL
;
A
#
# COMPACT_ATOMS: atom_id res chain seq x y z
N PHE A 1 7.15 -18.53 -4.94
CA PHE A 1 6.36 -17.30 -4.88
C PHE A 1 5.72 -17.10 -6.25
N GLN A 2 4.40 -17.11 -6.33
CA GLN A 2 3.68 -16.75 -7.54
C GLN A 2 3.54 -15.23 -7.57
N GLY A 3 3.91 -14.62 -8.68
CA GLY A 3 3.71 -13.20 -8.92
C GLY A 3 2.33 -12.90 -9.52
N LEU A 4 2.18 -11.73 -10.11
CA LEU A 4 0.98 -11.34 -10.85
C LEU A 4 0.94 -12.12 -12.17
N PRO A 5 -0.11 -12.94 -12.43
CA PRO A 5 -0.23 -13.66 -13.71
C PRO A 5 -0.28 -12.68 -14.89
N PRO A 6 0.41 -12.97 -16.01
CA PRO A 6 0.43 -12.10 -17.19
C PRO A 6 -0.92 -11.89 -17.87
N GLU A 7 -1.87 -12.78 -17.63
CA GLU A 7 -3.24 -12.70 -18.14
C GLU A 7 -4.15 -11.75 -17.35
N GLU A 8 -3.68 -11.26 -16.18
CA GLU A 8 -4.44 -10.25 -15.42
C GLU A 8 -4.30 -8.88 -16.07
N VAL A 9 -5.37 -8.11 -16.03
CA VAL A 9 -5.38 -6.73 -16.56
C VAL A 9 -5.11 -5.75 -15.44
N THR A 10 -4.03 -5.02 -15.56
CA THR A 10 -3.60 -4.05 -14.57
C THR A 10 -4.18 -2.66 -14.83
N LEU A 11 -4.20 -1.83 -13.79
CA LEU A 11 -4.52 -0.40 -13.94
C LEU A 11 -3.55 0.30 -14.90
N ALA A 12 -2.27 -0.08 -14.89
CA ALA A 12 -1.26 0.53 -15.75
C ALA A 12 -1.55 0.23 -17.24
N GLU A 13 -1.90 -1.01 -17.59
CA GLU A 13 -2.31 -1.37 -18.95
C GLU A 13 -3.53 -0.59 -19.42
N GLN A 14 -4.55 -0.49 -18.56
CA GLN A 14 -5.77 0.24 -18.89
C GLN A 14 -5.52 1.74 -19.10
N LEU A 15 -4.67 2.36 -18.29
CA LEU A 15 -4.30 3.76 -18.46
C LEU A 15 -3.35 3.97 -19.65
N GLN A 16 -2.45 3.03 -19.94
CA GLN A 16 -1.61 3.05 -21.14
C GLN A 16 -2.46 3.01 -22.41
N GLU A 17 -3.44 2.10 -22.49
CA GLU A 17 -4.42 2.04 -23.58
C GLU A 17 -5.26 3.33 -23.69
N ALA A 18 -5.47 4.02 -22.57
CA ALA A 18 -6.13 5.33 -22.52
C ALA A 18 -5.24 6.50 -22.96
N GLY A 19 -3.97 6.24 -23.32
CA GLY A 19 -3.01 7.24 -23.79
C GLY A 19 -2.21 7.92 -22.67
N TYR A 20 -2.25 7.41 -21.45
CA TYR A 20 -1.37 7.85 -20.38
C TYR A 20 0.03 7.28 -20.58
N HIS A 21 1.05 8.08 -20.30
CA HIS A 21 2.40 7.57 -20.10
C HIS A 21 2.55 6.99 -18.71
N THR A 22 2.89 5.72 -18.62
CA THR A 22 2.84 4.96 -17.37
C THR A 22 4.25 4.70 -16.83
N VAL A 23 4.50 5.06 -15.59
CA VAL A 23 5.82 4.95 -14.97
C VAL A 23 5.72 4.31 -13.59
N HIS A 24 6.54 3.29 -13.36
CA HIS A 24 6.73 2.66 -12.06
C HIS A 24 8.09 3.08 -11.46
N ILE A 25 8.08 3.49 -10.20
CA ILE A 25 9.30 3.77 -9.43
C ILE A 25 9.22 3.09 -8.06
N GLY A 26 10.16 2.23 -7.75
CA GLY A 26 10.34 1.67 -6.42
C GLY A 26 10.09 0.17 -6.30
N LYS A 27 9.42 -0.24 -5.24
CA LYS A 27 9.13 -1.63 -4.92
C LYS A 27 8.11 -2.22 -5.90
N TRP A 28 8.45 -3.47 -6.36
CA TRP A 28 7.49 -4.33 -7.05
C TRP A 28 7.46 -5.67 -6.36
N HIS A 29 6.53 -6.24 -5.87
CA HIS A 29 6.52 -7.52 -5.14
C HIS A 29 5.63 -8.55 -5.83
N LEU A 30 5.48 -8.42 -7.16
CA LEU A 30 4.51 -9.17 -7.97
C LEU A 30 5.17 -10.07 -9.03
N GLY A 31 6.45 -10.37 -8.86
CA GLY A 31 7.23 -11.16 -9.81
C GLY A 31 8.15 -10.32 -10.70
N ARG A 32 9.10 -10.98 -11.37
CA ARG A 32 10.11 -10.32 -12.21
C ARG A 32 10.35 -11.03 -13.54
N GLU A 33 9.80 -12.20 -13.72
CA GLU A 33 10.03 -13.09 -14.86
C GLU A 33 8.69 -13.53 -15.43
N ASN A 34 8.71 -14.02 -16.66
CA ASN A 34 7.56 -14.64 -17.31
C ASN A 34 6.33 -13.72 -17.44
N GLY A 35 6.53 -12.47 -17.83
CA GLY A 35 5.44 -11.50 -18.02
C GLY A 35 4.98 -10.79 -16.76
N MET A 36 5.68 -10.95 -15.62
CA MET A 36 5.27 -10.40 -14.33
C MET A 36 5.99 -9.09 -13.95
N ALA A 37 7.01 -8.67 -14.70
CA ALA A 37 7.76 -7.46 -14.40
C ALA A 37 6.92 -6.19 -14.71
N PRO A 38 7.19 -5.05 -14.05
CA PRO A 38 6.39 -3.83 -14.27
C PRO A 38 6.25 -3.43 -15.73
N HIS A 39 7.34 -3.49 -16.51
CA HIS A 39 7.34 -3.14 -17.94
C HIS A 39 6.61 -4.16 -18.83
N GLU A 40 6.32 -5.35 -18.31
CA GLU A 40 5.48 -6.38 -18.97
C GLU A 40 4.01 -6.28 -18.51
N GLN A 41 3.73 -5.42 -17.52
CA GLN A 41 2.43 -5.24 -16.88
C GLN A 41 1.90 -3.80 -17.06
N GLY A 42 2.19 -3.18 -18.22
CA GLY A 42 1.60 -1.91 -18.64
C GLY A 42 2.35 -0.65 -18.21
N PHE A 43 3.58 -0.76 -17.71
CA PHE A 43 4.41 0.43 -17.46
C PHE A 43 5.39 0.66 -18.62
N ASP A 44 5.31 1.85 -19.25
CA ASP A 44 6.23 2.27 -20.32
C ASP A 44 7.67 2.37 -19.80
N GLU A 45 7.82 2.85 -18.56
CA GLU A 45 9.10 2.98 -17.87
C GLU A 45 9.03 2.37 -16.47
N SER A 46 10.11 1.71 -16.05
CA SER A 46 10.22 1.18 -14.68
C SER A 46 11.61 1.40 -14.12
N LEU A 47 11.69 2.06 -12.97
CA LEU A 47 12.84 2.11 -12.09
C LEU A 47 12.58 1.21 -10.90
N LEU A 48 13.04 -0.04 -11.00
CA LEU A 48 12.72 -1.10 -10.06
C LEU A 48 13.72 -1.15 -8.90
N MET A 49 13.21 -1.28 -7.67
CA MET A 49 14.02 -1.67 -6.52
C MET A 49 14.58 -3.08 -6.74
N ALA A 50 15.89 -3.20 -6.93
CA ALA A 50 16.55 -4.49 -7.13
C ALA A 50 16.98 -5.15 -5.80
N SER A 51 17.12 -4.33 -4.73
CA SER A 51 17.37 -4.76 -3.36
C SER A 51 16.95 -3.66 -2.37
N GLY A 52 17.12 -3.82 -1.05
CA GLY A 52 16.32 -3.05 -0.08
C GLY A 52 17.11 -2.25 0.96
N LEU A 53 18.41 -2.04 0.85
CA LEU A 53 19.13 -1.07 1.68
C LEU A 53 18.85 0.36 1.19
N TYR A 54 18.63 1.29 2.14
CA TYR A 54 18.40 2.71 1.83
C TYR A 54 19.69 3.48 1.55
N LEU A 55 20.79 3.01 2.15
CA LEU A 55 22.19 3.41 1.91
C LEU A 55 23.07 2.18 2.13
N PRO A 56 24.31 2.16 1.58
CA PRO A 56 25.29 1.17 2.00
C PRO A 56 25.42 1.16 3.52
N GLU A 57 25.47 -0.03 4.12
CA GLU A 57 25.48 -0.18 5.59
C GLU A 57 26.59 0.61 6.29
N GLY A 58 27.75 0.72 5.66
CA GLY A 58 28.91 1.46 6.17
C GLY A 58 28.99 2.93 5.72
N HIS A 59 27.94 3.47 5.09
CA HIS A 59 27.96 4.87 4.64
C HIS A 59 28.05 5.84 5.82
N PRO A 60 28.90 6.90 5.77
CA PRO A 60 29.13 7.80 6.91
C PRO A 60 27.86 8.52 7.40
N GLU A 61 26.91 8.77 6.50
CA GLU A 61 25.65 9.46 6.81
C GLU A 61 24.50 8.51 7.22
N VAL A 62 24.75 7.19 7.30
CA VAL A 62 23.68 6.25 7.67
C VAL A 62 23.61 6.05 9.20
N VAL A 63 22.39 5.96 9.70
CA VAL A 63 22.10 5.52 11.07
C VAL A 63 21.28 4.23 10.99
N ASN A 64 21.88 3.14 11.42
CA ASN A 64 21.30 1.80 11.38
C ASN A 64 20.65 1.42 12.70
N ALA A 65 19.55 0.68 12.65
CA ALA A 65 18.93 0.07 13.84
C ALA A 65 18.68 -1.42 13.60
N LYS A 66 19.64 -2.27 14.02
CA LYS A 66 19.59 -3.73 13.90
C LYS A 66 18.96 -4.37 15.14
N LEU A 67 18.33 -5.54 14.94
CA LEU A 67 17.89 -6.44 16.02
C LEU A 67 18.70 -7.72 15.97
N ASP A 68 19.62 -7.89 16.89
CA ASP A 68 20.51 -9.05 16.94
C ASP A 68 19.80 -10.36 17.31
N PHE A 69 18.60 -10.28 17.88
CA PHE A 69 17.81 -11.42 18.33
C PHE A 69 16.66 -11.81 17.37
N ASP A 70 16.31 -10.97 16.38
CA ASP A 70 15.22 -11.24 15.45
C ASP A 70 15.76 -11.89 14.17
N PRO A 71 15.37 -13.14 13.84
CA PRO A 71 15.92 -13.85 12.70
C PRO A 71 15.49 -13.24 11.35
N ILE A 72 14.35 -12.56 11.29
CA ILE A 72 13.88 -11.90 10.07
C ILE A 72 14.73 -10.65 9.83
N ASP A 73 14.96 -9.83 10.85
CA ASP A 73 15.80 -8.64 10.74
C ASP A 73 17.24 -9.03 10.34
N GLN A 74 17.83 -10.04 11.01
CA GLN A 74 19.15 -10.56 10.67
C GLN A 74 19.23 -11.05 9.22
N PHE A 75 18.23 -11.80 8.75
CA PHE A 75 18.15 -12.26 7.36
C PHE A 75 18.10 -11.08 6.40
N LEU A 76 17.26 -10.07 6.65
CA LEU A 76 17.13 -8.90 5.77
C LEU A 76 18.44 -8.12 5.67
N TRP A 77 19.14 -7.90 6.79
CA TRP A 77 20.44 -7.25 6.79
C TRP A 77 21.53 -8.02 6.01
N SER A 78 21.45 -9.34 6.00
CA SER A 78 22.40 -10.19 5.27
C SER A 78 22.06 -10.36 3.78
N ALA A 79 20.78 -10.34 3.44
CA ALA A 79 20.30 -10.65 2.08
C ALA A 79 20.13 -9.42 1.20
N LEU A 80 19.88 -8.24 1.79
CA LEU A 80 19.62 -7.03 1.02
C LEU A 80 20.90 -6.25 0.74
N SER A 81 20.93 -5.60 -0.42
CA SER A 81 21.99 -4.70 -0.85
C SER A 81 21.42 -3.35 -1.31
N TYR A 82 22.27 -2.39 -1.60
CA TYR A 82 21.90 -1.08 -2.09
C TYR A 82 21.91 -1.10 -3.62
N ALA A 83 20.75 -1.40 -4.24
CA ALA A 83 20.69 -1.57 -5.70
C ALA A 83 19.29 -1.28 -6.28
N ASN A 84 19.30 -0.68 -7.48
CA ASN A 84 18.14 -0.52 -8.36
C ASN A 84 18.43 -1.12 -9.74
N SER A 85 17.39 -1.24 -10.58
CA SER A 85 17.51 -1.60 -11.99
C SER A 85 16.47 -0.87 -12.84
N PHE A 86 16.75 -0.64 -14.13
CA PHE A 86 15.79 -0.09 -15.11
C PHE A 86 15.20 -1.21 -15.95
N ASN A 87 13.86 -1.21 -16.11
CA ASN A 87 13.08 -2.05 -17.05
C ASN A 87 13.55 -3.49 -17.21
N SER A 88 14.26 -4.05 -16.23
CA SER A 88 14.91 -5.33 -16.42
C SER A 88 14.94 -6.17 -15.18
N GLY A 89 15.24 -7.42 -15.39
CA GLY A 89 15.62 -8.34 -14.35
C GLY A 89 16.93 -7.96 -13.65
N ASN A 90 17.62 -8.95 -13.13
CA ASN A 90 18.75 -8.76 -12.22
C ASN A 90 20.06 -8.24 -12.88
N ASP A 91 20.13 -8.21 -14.21
CA ASP A 91 21.40 -8.04 -14.91
C ASP A 91 21.84 -6.57 -15.07
N ASP A 92 20.88 -5.62 -15.00
CA ASP A 92 21.17 -4.18 -15.14
C ASP A 92 21.13 -3.44 -13.80
N ARG A 93 21.59 -4.08 -12.74
CA ARG A 93 21.64 -3.48 -11.40
C ARG A 93 22.69 -2.39 -11.32
N PHE A 94 22.32 -1.30 -10.65
CA PHE A 94 23.23 -0.21 -10.34
C PHE A 94 22.99 0.29 -8.92
N GLU A 95 24.00 0.94 -8.35
CA GLU A 95 23.85 1.63 -7.06
C GLU A 95 23.24 3.01 -7.29
N PRO A 96 22.09 3.34 -6.67
CA PRO A 96 21.53 4.68 -6.74
C PRO A 96 22.41 5.69 -6.00
N GLY A 97 22.27 6.97 -6.31
CA GLY A 97 22.97 8.02 -5.58
C GLY A 97 22.15 8.50 -4.37
N GLY A 98 22.76 8.52 -3.18
CA GLY A 98 22.14 9.06 -1.98
C GLY A 98 21.10 8.14 -1.31
N TYR A 99 20.32 8.69 -0.37
CA TYR A 99 19.32 7.94 0.37
C TYR A 99 18.17 7.50 -0.54
N LEU A 100 17.80 6.23 -0.52
CA LEU A 100 16.91 5.61 -1.50
C LEU A 100 15.56 6.33 -1.64
N THR A 101 14.96 6.76 -0.52
CA THR A 101 13.70 7.52 -0.54
C THR A 101 13.85 8.85 -1.27
N ASP A 102 14.94 9.58 -1.05
CA ASP A 102 15.20 10.85 -1.73
C ASP A 102 15.54 10.62 -3.21
N TYR A 103 16.29 9.58 -3.54
CA TYR A 103 16.62 9.22 -4.93
C TYR A 103 15.35 8.95 -5.76
N TRP A 104 14.43 8.13 -5.25
CA TRP A 104 13.16 7.88 -5.96
C TRP A 104 12.26 9.11 -6.05
N THR A 105 12.34 10.00 -5.07
CA THR A 105 11.68 11.30 -5.13
C THR A 105 12.24 12.17 -6.25
N ASP A 106 13.57 12.22 -6.39
CA ASP A 106 14.23 12.96 -7.46
C ASP A 106 13.86 12.42 -8.84
N GLU A 107 13.83 11.09 -9.01
CA GLU A 107 13.42 10.47 -10.26
C GLU A 107 11.93 10.72 -10.55
N SER A 108 11.06 10.67 -9.54
CA SER A 108 9.63 11.00 -9.67
C SER A 108 9.41 12.46 -10.10
N ILE A 109 10.18 13.38 -9.55
CA ILE A 109 10.16 14.80 -9.96
C ILE A 109 10.57 14.96 -11.42
N LYS A 110 11.57 14.21 -11.89
CA LYS A 110 11.97 14.21 -13.31
C LYS A 110 10.83 13.71 -14.20
N VAL A 111 10.16 12.61 -13.79
CA VAL A 111 9.00 12.06 -14.51
C VAL A 111 7.88 13.08 -14.60
N ILE A 112 7.49 13.74 -13.51
CA ILE A 112 6.44 14.77 -13.51
C ILE A 112 6.79 15.90 -14.48
N LYS A 113 8.01 16.43 -14.42
CA LYS A 113 8.47 17.52 -15.29
C LYS A 113 8.53 17.12 -16.77
N ALA A 114 9.00 15.90 -17.06
CA ALA A 114 9.06 15.39 -18.44
C ALA A 114 7.69 15.19 -19.07
N ASN A 115 6.69 14.87 -18.23
CA ASN A 115 5.34 14.55 -18.67
C ASN A 115 4.32 15.70 -18.51
N ARG A 116 4.75 16.91 -18.18
CA ARG A 116 3.84 18.06 -17.94
C ARG A 116 2.89 18.42 -19.08
N ASN A 117 3.17 17.98 -20.31
CA ASN A 117 2.39 18.29 -21.51
C ASN A 117 1.59 17.07 -22.02
N ARG A 118 1.52 15.97 -21.29
CA ARG A 118 0.74 14.78 -21.64
C ARG A 118 0.15 14.12 -20.39
N PRO A 119 -0.91 13.34 -20.49
CA PRO A 119 -1.40 12.52 -19.39
C PRO A 119 -0.32 11.54 -18.92
N PHE A 120 -0.18 11.36 -17.63
CA PHE A 120 0.74 10.37 -17.07
C PHE A 120 0.15 9.67 -15.85
N PHE A 121 0.59 8.44 -15.63
CA PHE A 121 0.33 7.65 -14.43
C PHE A 121 1.68 7.30 -13.79
N LEU A 122 1.94 7.84 -12.61
CA LEU A 122 3.13 7.56 -11.83
C LEU A 122 2.75 6.69 -10.62
N TYR A 123 3.25 5.45 -10.59
CA TYR A 123 3.18 4.58 -9.42
C TYR A 123 4.49 4.67 -8.64
N LEU A 124 4.53 5.55 -7.63
CA LEU A 124 5.67 5.72 -6.73
C LEU A 124 5.50 4.80 -5.52
N ALA A 125 6.10 3.62 -5.61
CA ALA A 125 6.03 2.56 -4.61
C ALA A 125 7.25 2.61 -3.69
N HIS A 126 7.26 3.52 -2.72
CA HIS A 126 8.35 3.66 -1.78
C HIS A 126 8.62 2.36 -0.99
N TRP A 127 9.91 2.05 -0.76
CA TRP A 127 10.32 1.04 0.22
C TRP A 127 10.13 1.51 1.67
N GLY A 128 10.20 2.82 1.92
CA GLY A 128 9.93 3.42 3.22
C GLY A 128 8.51 3.14 3.71
N ILE A 129 8.39 2.67 4.91
CA ILE A 129 9.38 2.56 6.00
C ILE A 129 9.68 1.09 6.36
N HIS A 130 9.88 0.24 5.36
CA HIS A 130 10.18 -1.19 5.56
C HIS A 130 11.59 -1.39 6.15
N THR A 131 11.81 -2.51 6.85
CA THR A 131 13.14 -2.94 7.29
C THR A 131 14.02 -3.32 6.08
N PRO A 132 15.36 -3.21 6.20
CA PRO A 132 16.17 -2.80 7.36
C PRO A 132 15.98 -1.34 7.75
N LEU A 133 15.95 -1.06 9.06
CA LEU A 133 15.75 0.31 9.53
C LEU A 133 17.03 1.12 9.39
N GLN A 134 17.04 2.00 8.40
CA GLN A 134 18.14 2.91 8.09
C GLN A 134 17.61 4.32 7.84
N ALA A 135 18.15 5.29 8.52
CA ALA A 135 17.86 6.71 8.30
C ALA A 135 19.13 7.48 7.92
N THR A 136 18.96 8.66 7.32
CA THR A 136 20.08 9.59 7.23
C THR A 136 20.37 10.20 8.61
N ARG A 137 21.63 10.58 8.86
CA ARG A 137 22.01 11.28 10.09
C ARG A 137 21.20 12.57 10.27
N ALA A 138 21.00 13.33 9.20
CA ALA A 138 20.23 14.56 9.22
C ALA A 138 18.76 14.34 9.62
N ASP A 139 18.12 13.28 9.13
CA ASP A 139 16.74 12.94 9.53
C ASP A 139 16.69 12.44 10.97
N TYR A 140 17.65 11.61 11.38
CA TYR A 140 17.76 11.11 12.74
C TYR A 140 17.95 12.22 13.79
N GLU A 141 18.78 13.21 13.48
CA GLU A 141 18.95 14.40 14.34
C GLU A 141 17.71 15.28 14.31
N GLY A 142 17.08 15.41 13.16
CA GLY A 142 15.92 16.28 12.92
C GLY A 142 14.62 15.86 13.58
N VAL A 143 14.48 14.62 14.06
CA VAL A 143 13.29 14.17 14.84
C VAL A 143 13.46 14.37 16.34
N GLY A 144 14.59 14.91 16.79
CA GLY A 144 14.85 15.17 18.21
C GLY A 144 15.17 13.91 19.01
N ASP A 145 15.06 13.99 20.34
CA ASP A 145 15.37 12.89 21.25
C ASP A 145 14.15 11.98 21.44
N ILE A 146 14.07 10.95 20.63
CA ILE A 146 13.05 9.90 20.71
C ILE A 146 13.71 8.61 21.22
N GLN A 147 13.13 7.98 22.23
CA GLN A 147 13.60 6.71 22.78
C GLN A 147 12.59 5.59 22.54
N PRO A 148 13.01 4.35 22.31
CA PRO A 148 14.40 3.89 22.15
C PRO A 148 15.00 4.27 20.79
N HIS A 149 16.32 4.09 20.62
CA HIS A 149 17.05 4.37 19.38
C HIS A 149 16.34 3.87 18.11
N ARG A 150 15.81 2.65 18.15
CA ARG A 150 15.10 2.04 17.02
C ARG A 150 13.83 2.83 16.63
N LEU A 151 13.07 3.32 17.61
CA LEU A 151 11.90 4.18 17.35
C LEU A 151 12.34 5.51 16.73
N ARG A 152 13.45 6.07 17.16
CA ARG A 152 13.99 7.30 16.57
C ARG A 152 14.41 7.11 15.11
N VAL A 153 15.05 5.97 14.76
CA VAL A 153 15.37 5.64 13.37
C VAL A 153 14.09 5.49 12.55
N TYR A 154 13.09 4.79 13.08
CA TYR A 154 11.79 4.62 12.41
C TYR A 154 11.09 5.97 12.15
N ALA A 155 11.07 6.86 13.15
CA ALA A 155 10.54 8.22 13.01
C ALA A 155 11.31 9.05 11.97
N ALA A 156 12.64 8.89 11.93
CA ALA A 156 13.50 9.56 10.93
C ALA A 156 13.21 9.07 9.50
N MET A 157 12.97 7.77 9.32
CA MET A 157 12.53 7.21 8.03
C MET A 157 11.15 7.75 7.61
N THR A 158 10.23 7.87 8.58
CA THR A 158 8.90 8.47 8.34
C THR A 158 9.02 9.94 7.93
N ARG A 159 9.91 10.70 8.58
CA ARG A 159 10.21 12.09 8.19
C ARG A 159 10.76 12.20 6.75
N ALA A 160 11.60 11.26 6.34
CA ALA A 160 12.11 11.22 4.97
C ALA A 160 10.99 10.93 3.95
N LEU A 161 10.05 10.04 4.29
CA LEU A 161 8.89 9.74 3.45
C LEU A 161 7.95 10.94 3.35
N ASP A 162 7.65 11.63 4.46
CA ASP A 162 6.84 12.85 4.48
C ASP A 162 7.47 13.96 3.62
N ARG A 163 8.81 14.15 3.74
CA ARG A 163 9.55 15.07 2.86
C ARG A 163 9.39 14.71 1.39
N SER A 164 9.41 13.42 1.04
CA SER A 164 9.19 12.96 -0.33
C SER A 164 7.81 13.39 -0.85
N VAL A 165 6.76 13.13 -0.07
CA VAL A 165 5.39 13.54 -0.41
C VAL A 165 5.33 15.05 -0.62
N GLY A 166 5.88 15.83 0.32
CA GLY A 166 5.92 17.30 0.22
C GLY A 166 6.62 17.78 -1.05
N ARG A 167 7.74 17.17 -1.45
CA ARG A 167 8.48 17.52 -2.67
C ARG A 167 7.72 17.18 -3.94
N VAL A 168 7.04 16.03 -4.00
CA VAL A 168 6.17 15.64 -5.12
C VAL A 168 5.02 16.63 -5.26
N MET A 169 4.32 16.93 -4.16
CA MET A 169 3.21 17.88 -4.15
C MET A 169 3.63 19.28 -4.60
N ALA A 170 4.73 19.80 -4.06
CA ALA A 170 5.28 21.09 -4.46
C ALA A 170 5.69 21.12 -5.95
N THR A 171 6.16 20.01 -6.50
CA THR A 171 6.49 19.92 -7.93
C THR A 171 5.23 20.00 -8.80
N LEU A 172 4.15 19.30 -8.44
CA LEU A 172 2.88 19.40 -9.16
C LEU A 172 2.33 20.83 -9.17
N GLU A 173 2.45 21.57 -8.06
CA GLU A 173 2.07 22.97 -7.97
C GLU A 173 2.96 23.88 -8.85
N GLN A 174 4.27 23.71 -8.78
CA GLN A 174 5.25 24.49 -9.56
C GLN A 174 5.10 24.31 -11.08
N GLU A 175 4.74 23.09 -11.50
CA GLU A 175 4.52 22.77 -12.93
C GLU A 175 3.07 23.10 -13.38
N GLY A 176 2.21 23.62 -12.50
CA GLY A 176 0.81 23.96 -12.82
C GLY A 176 -0.08 22.74 -13.04
N LEU A 177 0.27 21.60 -12.48
CA LEU A 177 -0.43 20.33 -12.67
C LEU A 177 -1.36 19.96 -11.50
N ALA A 178 -1.22 20.64 -10.36
CA ALA A 178 -1.87 20.24 -9.09
C ALA A 178 -3.39 20.11 -9.20
N ASP A 179 -4.05 21.05 -9.89
CA ASP A 179 -5.51 21.08 -9.99
C ASP A 179 -6.06 19.87 -10.78
N ASN A 180 -5.34 19.44 -11.80
CA ASN A 180 -5.77 18.34 -12.69
C ASN A 180 -4.96 17.05 -12.47
N THR A 181 -4.44 16.85 -11.29
CA THR A 181 -3.77 15.60 -10.88
C THR A 181 -4.49 15.00 -9.69
N ILE A 182 -4.95 13.74 -9.86
CA ILE A 182 -5.41 12.94 -8.71
C ILE A 182 -4.20 12.32 -8.04
N VAL A 183 -4.03 12.59 -6.75
CA VAL A 183 -2.97 12.01 -5.92
C VAL A 183 -3.61 11.07 -4.90
N VAL A 184 -3.22 9.81 -4.92
CA VAL A 184 -3.63 8.80 -3.96
C VAL A 184 -2.43 8.42 -3.11
N PHE A 185 -2.55 8.54 -1.79
CA PHE A 185 -1.56 8.09 -0.82
C PHE A 185 -2.15 6.97 0.03
N THR A 186 -1.48 5.84 0.07
CA THR A 186 -1.87 4.69 0.90
C THR A 186 -0.64 3.88 1.31
N SER A 187 -0.84 2.84 2.12
CA SER A 187 0.18 1.84 2.47
C SER A 187 -0.30 0.45 2.06
N ASP A 188 0.64 -0.46 1.78
CA ASP A 188 0.32 -1.84 1.39
C ASP A 188 -0.20 -2.69 2.57
N ASN A 189 0.22 -2.38 3.80
CA ASN A 189 -0.19 -3.05 5.03
C ASN A 189 0.16 -2.21 6.26
N GLY A 190 -0.30 -2.64 7.42
CA GLY A 190 0.13 -2.08 8.70
C GLY A 190 1.59 -2.37 9.03
N GLY A 191 2.15 -1.66 9.98
CA GLY A 191 3.53 -1.82 10.44
C GLY A 191 3.81 -3.27 10.88
N ALA A 192 5.03 -3.75 10.66
CA ALA A 192 5.40 -5.13 10.92
C ALA A 192 5.84 -5.35 12.38
N GLY A 193 5.39 -6.46 13.01
CA GLY A 193 5.77 -6.81 14.38
C GLY A 193 7.27 -7.04 14.55
N TYR A 194 7.94 -7.53 13.51
CA TYR A 194 9.39 -7.79 13.53
C TYR A 194 10.26 -6.51 13.44
N VAL A 195 9.68 -5.33 13.36
CA VAL A 195 10.47 -4.08 13.52
C VAL A 195 10.91 -3.85 14.98
N GLY A 196 10.46 -4.68 15.93
CA GLY A 196 10.83 -4.58 17.34
C GLY A 196 10.26 -3.34 18.06
N LEU A 197 9.11 -2.85 17.58
CA LEU A 197 8.36 -1.74 18.15
C LEU A 197 6.96 -2.22 18.48
N ALA A 198 6.64 -2.37 19.77
CA ALA A 198 5.42 -3.00 20.25
C ALA A 198 4.15 -2.27 19.79
N ASP A 199 4.19 -0.94 19.76
CA ASP A 199 3.02 -0.08 19.55
C ASP A 199 3.00 0.58 18.16
N VAL A 200 3.69 -0.02 17.17
CA VAL A 200 3.82 0.58 15.83
C VAL A 200 2.47 0.81 15.15
N ASN A 201 1.45 0.02 15.48
CA ASN A 201 0.10 0.11 14.95
C ASN A 201 -0.93 0.58 15.97
N ALA A 202 -0.49 1.05 17.15
CA ALA A 202 -1.42 1.51 18.19
C ALA A 202 -2.37 2.59 17.66
N PRO A 203 -3.63 2.59 18.10
CA PRO A 203 -4.23 1.72 19.13
C PRO A 203 -4.72 0.35 18.60
N TYR A 204 -4.57 0.07 17.32
CA TYR A 204 -5.12 -1.12 16.68
C TYR A 204 -4.30 -2.37 16.99
N ARG A 205 -4.99 -3.48 17.21
CA ARG A 205 -4.42 -4.80 17.42
C ARG A 205 -3.79 -5.35 16.14
N GLY A 206 -2.70 -6.10 16.27
CA GLY A 206 -2.06 -6.82 15.17
C GLY A 206 -1.03 -5.99 14.41
N TRP A 207 -0.52 -6.60 13.34
CA TRP A 207 0.55 -6.07 12.49
C TRP A 207 0.48 -6.69 11.10
N LYS A 208 1.35 -6.28 10.19
CA LYS A 208 1.56 -6.91 8.87
C LYS A 208 1.45 -8.44 8.97
N ILE A 209 0.78 -9.09 8.01
CA ILE A 209 0.44 -10.53 7.95
C ILE A 209 -0.67 -10.99 8.89
N THR A 210 -1.18 -10.13 9.77
CA THR A 210 -2.42 -10.42 10.52
C THR A 210 -3.60 -9.66 9.92
N TYR A 211 -4.82 -10.13 10.18
CA TYR A 211 -6.05 -9.51 9.68
C TYR A 211 -6.80 -8.70 10.74
N PHE A 212 -6.15 -8.45 11.87
CA PHE A 212 -6.62 -7.44 12.82
C PHE A 212 -6.45 -6.04 12.22
N GLU A 213 -7.18 -5.05 12.75
CA GLU A 213 -7.16 -3.69 12.22
C GLU A 213 -5.74 -3.12 12.10
N GLY A 214 -4.82 -3.42 13.04
CA GLY A 214 -3.42 -3.00 12.93
C GLY A 214 -2.64 -3.59 11.76
N GLY A 215 -3.15 -4.64 11.11
CA GLY A 215 -2.53 -5.23 9.92
C GLY A 215 -3.13 -4.74 8.60
N ILE A 216 -4.42 -4.37 8.59
CA ILE A 216 -5.17 -4.08 7.37
C ILE A 216 -5.76 -2.67 7.29
N ARG A 217 -5.96 -1.97 8.41
CA ARG A 217 -6.45 -0.60 8.44
C ARG A 217 -5.29 0.38 8.21
N VAL A 218 -5.10 0.75 6.96
CA VAL A 218 -4.04 1.64 6.51
C VAL A 218 -4.57 3.02 6.15
N PRO A 219 -3.73 4.09 6.16
CA PRO A 219 -4.15 5.39 5.68
C PRO A 219 -4.54 5.34 4.20
N LEU A 220 -5.58 6.09 3.85
CA LEU A 220 -5.97 6.37 2.47
C LEU A 220 -6.33 7.85 2.36
N PHE A 221 -5.54 8.58 1.59
CA PHE A 221 -5.78 9.99 1.29
C PHE A 221 -5.88 10.19 -0.22
N VAL A 222 -6.87 10.98 -0.64
CA VAL A 222 -7.04 11.34 -2.05
C VAL A 222 -7.13 12.85 -2.16
N LYS A 223 -6.34 13.44 -3.07
CA LYS A 223 -6.38 14.87 -3.40
C LYS A 223 -6.61 15.03 -4.90
N TRP A 224 -7.62 15.80 -5.27
CA TRP A 224 -7.88 16.22 -6.64
C TRP A 224 -8.61 17.58 -6.62
N PRO A 225 -7.90 18.71 -6.55
CA PRO A 225 -8.50 20.03 -6.29
C PRO A 225 -9.60 20.43 -7.28
N ALA A 226 -9.48 20.01 -8.56
CA ALA A 226 -10.50 20.30 -9.57
C ALA A 226 -11.86 19.61 -9.32
N ARG A 227 -11.90 18.55 -8.51
CA ARG A 227 -13.10 17.70 -8.37
C ARG A 227 -13.47 17.34 -6.93
N ILE A 228 -12.52 17.36 -6.02
CA ILE A 228 -12.71 16.90 -4.62
C ILE A 228 -12.49 18.10 -3.70
N GLU A 229 -13.50 18.42 -2.91
CA GLU A 229 -13.42 19.47 -1.89
C GLU A 229 -12.42 19.06 -0.78
N ALA A 230 -11.59 20.00 -0.34
CA ALA A 230 -10.60 19.75 0.69
C ALA A 230 -11.23 19.57 2.08
N GLY A 231 -10.60 18.78 2.93
CA GLY A 231 -10.97 18.62 4.35
C GLY A 231 -12.11 17.64 4.60
N GLN A 232 -12.55 16.88 3.59
CA GLN A 232 -13.55 15.84 3.79
C GLN A 232 -12.95 14.66 4.58
N ALA A 233 -13.77 14.06 5.44
CA ALA A 233 -13.53 12.77 6.07
C ALA A 233 -14.69 11.83 5.72
N ILE A 234 -14.38 10.64 5.22
CA ILE A 234 -15.37 9.64 4.78
C ILE A 234 -15.16 8.37 5.59
N ASP A 235 -16.14 8.00 6.41
CA ASP A 235 -16.07 6.85 7.32
C ASP A 235 -16.54 5.53 6.68
N ILE A 236 -16.80 5.52 5.38
CA ILE A 236 -17.18 4.33 4.63
C ILE A 236 -15.93 3.46 4.41
N PRO A 237 -15.97 2.16 4.75
CA PRO A 237 -14.85 1.26 4.52
C PRO A 237 -14.49 1.13 3.03
N ALA A 238 -13.24 1.42 2.72
CA ALA A 238 -12.63 1.27 1.40
C ALA A 238 -11.49 0.24 1.45
N ALA A 239 -11.09 -0.29 0.29
CA ALA A 239 -9.99 -1.23 0.17
C ALA A 239 -9.17 -0.96 -1.10
N HIS A 240 -7.98 -1.55 -1.21
CA HIS A 240 -7.11 -1.37 -2.37
C HIS A 240 -7.76 -1.81 -3.69
N ILE A 241 -8.69 -2.77 -3.65
CA ILE A 241 -9.47 -3.20 -4.83
C ILE A 241 -10.28 -2.05 -5.45
N ASP A 242 -10.55 -0.98 -4.68
CA ASP A 242 -11.33 0.19 -5.12
C ASP A 242 -10.49 1.20 -5.91
N VAL A 243 -9.16 1.10 -5.85
CA VAL A 243 -8.26 2.08 -6.50
C VAL A 243 -8.43 2.04 -8.01
N MET A 244 -8.41 0.84 -8.61
CA MET A 244 -8.58 0.72 -10.07
C MET A 244 -9.94 1.25 -10.55
N PRO A 245 -11.10 0.85 -10.01
CA PRO A 245 -12.38 1.42 -10.42
C PRO A 245 -12.47 2.93 -10.24
N THR A 246 -11.87 3.46 -9.17
CA THR A 246 -11.86 4.90 -8.88
C THR A 246 -11.06 5.67 -9.92
N LEU A 247 -9.85 5.21 -10.25
CA LEU A 247 -8.98 5.88 -11.21
C LEU A 247 -9.48 5.72 -12.65
N MET A 248 -10.08 4.58 -13.00
CA MET A 248 -10.75 4.41 -14.29
C MET A 248 -11.94 5.37 -14.45
N ALA A 249 -12.77 5.52 -13.42
CA ALA A 249 -13.86 6.50 -13.41
C ALA A 249 -13.33 7.95 -13.50
N ALA A 250 -12.23 8.26 -12.82
CA ALA A 250 -11.60 9.57 -12.88
C ALA A 250 -11.02 9.87 -14.28
N ALA A 251 -10.55 8.85 -15.01
CA ALA A 251 -10.04 8.95 -16.36
C ALA A 251 -11.14 8.88 -17.44
N ASP A 252 -12.42 8.79 -17.04
CA ASP A 252 -13.58 8.58 -17.93
C ASP A 252 -13.41 7.32 -18.83
N ARG A 253 -12.99 6.22 -18.22
CA ARG A 253 -12.76 4.94 -18.89
C ARG A 253 -13.60 3.83 -18.27
N PRO A 254 -14.18 2.94 -19.10
CA PRO A 254 -14.91 1.79 -18.59
C PRO A 254 -13.94 0.76 -17.99
N LEU A 255 -14.44 0.01 -17.02
CA LEU A 255 -13.74 -1.17 -16.51
C LEU A 255 -13.75 -2.32 -17.53
N PRO A 256 -12.77 -3.24 -17.49
CA PRO A 256 -12.78 -4.49 -18.25
C PRO A 256 -14.10 -5.25 -18.05
N LYS A 257 -14.67 -5.78 -19.15
CA LYS A 257 -15.96 -6.50 -19.14
C LYS A 257 -15.80 -8.03 -19.17
N ASP A 258 -14.61 -8.49 -19.42
CA ASP A 258 -14.26 -9.90 -19.57
C ASP A 258 -13.92 -10.61 -18.26
N ARG A 259 -13.93 -9.85 -17.18
CA ARG A 259 -13.59 -10.31 -15.82
C ARG A 259 -14.42 -9.62 -14.74
N MET A 260 -14.50 -10.25 -13.57
CA MET A 260 -15.12 -9.65 -12.40
C MET A 260 -14.13 -8.67 -11.75
N ILE A 261 -14.60 -7.49 -11.43
CA ILE A 261 -13.88 -6.48 -10.65
C ILE A 261 -14.59 -6.36 -9.30
N ASP A 262 -13.91 -6.76 -8.22
CA ASP A 262 -14.50 -6.80 -6.87
C ASP A 262 -14.59 -5.42 -6.22
N GLY A 263 -13.81 -4.45 -6.70
CA GLY A 263 -13.82 -3.08 -6.17
C GLY A 263 -14.93 -2.21 -6.77
N GLU A 264 -15.25 -1.14 -6.06
CA GLU A 264 -16.20 -0.11 -6.49
C GLU A 264 -15.50 1.26 -6.56
N SER A 265 -15.96 2.12 -7.47
CA SER A 265 -15.40 3.47 -7.57
C SER A 265 -15.78 4.31 -6.36
N LEU A 266 -14.77 4.81 -5.64
CA LEU A 266 -14.94 5.73 -4.52
C LEU A 266 -15.18 7.18 -5.00
N LEU A 267 -15.08 7.45 -6.31
CA LEU A 267 -15.18 8.82 -6.83
C LEU A 267 -16.49 9.53 -6.44
N PRO A 268 -17.69 8.91 -6.56
CA PRO A 268 -18.92 9.54 -6.12
C PRO A 268 -18.93 9.94 -4.63
N LEU A 269 -18.32 9.09 -3.76
CA LEU A 269 -18.23 9.40 -2.33
C LEU A 269 -17.45 10.68 -2.04
N MET A 270 -16.47 10.99 -2.90
CA MET A 270 -15.57 12.12 -2.74
C MET A 270 -16.08 13.39 -3.46
N THR A 271 -16.91 13.23 -4.53
CA THR A 271 -17.37 14.37 -5.37
C THR A 271 -18.81 14.76 -5.10
N ASP A 272 -19.69 13.82 -4.75
CA ASP A 272 -21.14 14.05 -4.63
C ASP A 272 -21.62 14.14 -3.17
N GLY A 273 -20.66 14.07 -2.22
CA GLY A 273 -20.87 14.37 -0.82
C GLY A 273 -21.83 13.40 -0.09
N GLU A 274 -22.58 13.95 0.87
CA GLU A 274 -23.46 13.17 1.76
C GLU A 274 -24.51 12.33 1.01
N THR A 275 -24.98 12.78 -0.14
CA THR A 275 -25.99 12.07 -0.94
C THR A 275 -25.44 10.73 -1.44
N ALA A 276 -24.22 10.72 -1.96
CA ALA A 276 -23.58 9.48 -2.41
C ALA A 276 -23.21 8.57 -1.24
N GLN A 277 -22.77 9.15 -0.12
CA GLN A 277 -22.47 8.39 1.10
C GLN A 277 -23.72 7.68 1.65
N ALA A 278 -24.86 8.38 1.71
CA ALA A 278 -26.13 7.81 2.16
C ALA A 278 -26.66 6.71 1.22
N GLY A 279 -26.35 6.79 -0.07
CA GLY A 279 -26.73 5.79 -1.09
C GLY A 279 -25.75 4.64 -1.27
N TRP A 280 -24.63 4.62 -0.54
CA TRP A 280 -23.60 3.59 -0.71
C TRP A 280 -24.07 2.22 -0.25
N SER A 281 -24.03 1.23 -1.14
CA SER A 281 -24.64 -0.07 -0.91
C SER A 281 -23.66 -1.16 -0.48
N ARG A 282 -22.36 -1.05 -0.84
CA ARG A 282 -21.39 -2.07 -0.46
C ARG A 282 -21.09 -2.02 1.03
N GLN A 283 -21.40 -3.09 1.70
CA GLN A 283 -21.15 -3.25 3.14
C GLN A 283 -20.17 -4.37 3.46
N THR A 284 -19.71 -5.11 2.44
CA THR A 284 -18.92 -6.32 2.66
C THR A 284 -17.54 -6.23 2.01
N LEU A 285 -16.53 -6.56 2.78
CA LEU A 285 -15.14 -6.72 2.32
C LEU A 285 -14.62 -8.09 2.76
N PHE A 286 -13.79 -8.70 1.91
CA PHE A 286 -13.20 -10.02 2.14
C PHE A 286 -11.68 -9.98 2.07
N TRP A 287 -11.02 -10.81 2.87
CA TRP A 287 -9.60 -11.11 2.77
C TRP A 287 -9.39 -12.60 2.92
N SER A 288 -8.49 -13.17 2.15
CA SER A 288 -8.07 -14.56 2.33
C SER A 288 -6.58 -14.72 2.05
N SER A 289 -5.91 -15.56 2.83
CA SER A 289 -4.53 -15.95 2.59
C SER A 289 -4.22 -17.25 3.32
N GLY A 290 -3.75 -18.24 2.58
CA GLY A 290 -3.50 -19.56 3.12
C GLY A 290 -4.74 -20.16 3.79
N HIS A 291 -4.68 -20.35 5.12
CA HIS A 291 -5.79 -20.92 5.89
C HIS A 291 -6.72 -19.90 6.53
N ASN A 292 -6.47 -18.62 6.28
CA ASN A 292 -7.24 -17.53 6.87
C ASN A 292 -8.32 -17.06 5.90
N ARG A 293 -9.54 -16.88 6.40
CA ARG A 293 -10.67 -16.28 5.70
C ARG A 293 -11.29 -15.23 6.60
N ILE A 294 -11.47 -14.04 6.08
CA ILE A 294 -11.96 -12.89 6.83
C ILE A 294 -13.05 -12.20 6.05
N VAL A 295 -14.12 -11.83 6.76
CA VAL A 295 -15.18 -10.96 6.23
C VAL A 295 -15.43 -9.81 7.20
N ARG A 296 -15.56 -8.61 6.66
CA ARG A 296 -16.18 -7.47 7.32
C ARG A 296 -17.51 -7.19 6.64
N HIS A 297 -18.58 -7.14 7.40
CA HIS A 297 -19.92 -6.76 6.91
C HIS A 297 -20.52 -5.73 7.86
N GLY A 298 -20.65 -4.49 7.38
CA GLY A 298 -20.96 -3.35 8.22
C GLY A 298 -19.93 -3.20 9.34
N ASP A 299 -20.39 -3.20 10.58
CA ASP A 299 -19.54 -3.09 11.77
C ASP A 299 -18.99 -4.44 12.26
N TRP A 300 -19.48 -5.54 11.73
CA TRP A 300 -19.08 -6.87 12.17
C TRP A 300 -17.91 -7.42 11.35
N LYS A 301 -16.93 -8.01 12.05
CA LYS A 301 -15.77 -8.64 11.44
C LYS A 301 -15.57 -10.04 11.99
N LEU A 302 -15.62 -11.04 11.11
CA LEU A 302 -15.31 -12.43 11.43
C LEU A 302 -13.98 -12.80 10.80
N GLN A 303 -13.10 -13.40 11.60
CA GLN A 303 -11.85 -14.01 11.15
C GLN A 303 -11.86 -15.49 11.53
N ILE A 304 -11.59 -16.33 10.57
CA ILE A 304 -11.40 -17.77 10.79
C ILE A 304 -10.06 -18.23 10.24
N ALA A 305 -9.44 -19.17 10.93
CA ALA A 305 -8.25 -19.87 10.48
C ALA A 305 -8.43 -21.35 10.70
N ALA A 306 -8.06 -22.17 9.70
CA ALA A 306 -8.15 -23.61 9.80
C ALA A 306 -6.94 -24.26 10.51
N ARG A 307 -5.81 -23.54 10.55
CA ARG A 307 -4.56 -24.05 11.16
C ARG A 307 -3.72 -22.91 11.76
N PRO A 308 -3.61 -22.77 13.10
CA PRO A 308 -4.45 -23.48 14.08
C PRO A 308 -5.92 -23.08 13.90
N GLU A 309 -6.84 -23.95 14.34
CA GLU A 309 -8.27 -23.63 14.30
C GLU A 309 -8.54 -22.46 15.23
N MET A 310 -9.02 -21.36 14.66
CA MET A 310 -9.27 -20.11 15.40
C MET A 310 -10.48 -19.40 14.79
N GLN A 311 -11.30 -18.81 15.67
CA GLN A 311 -12.46 -18.03 15.30
C GLN A 311 -12.56 -16.78 16.17
N TRP A 312 -12.59 -15.61 15.54
CA TRP A 312 -12.76 -14.32 16.21
C TRP A 312 -13.90 -13.56 15.55
N LEU A 313 -14.78 -13.03 16.38
CA LEU A 313 -15.85 -12.13 15.98
C LEU A 313 -15.73 -10.82 16.76
N PHE A 314 -15.76 -9.71 16.04
CA PHE A 314 -15.70 -8.37 16.63
C PHE A 314 -16.84 -7.49 16.10
N ASN A 315 -17.33 -6.57 16.95
CA ASN A 315 -18.13 -5.42 16.53
C ASN A 315 -17.22 -4.19 16.55
N LEU A 316 -16.80 -3.71 15.38
CA LEU A 316 -15.83 -2.61 15.26
C LEU A 316 -16.41 -1.23 15.64
N ALA A 317 -17.74 -1.08 15.71
CA ALA A 317 -18.35 0.13 16.22
C ALA A 317 -18.16 0.27 17.75
N ASP A 318 -18.26 -0.84 18.48
CA ASP A 318 -18.11 -0.87 19.95
C ASP A 318 -16.68 -1.15 20.39
N ASP A 319 -15.94 -1.94 19.60
CA ASP A 319 -14.56 -2.38 19.87
C ASP A 319 -13.68 -2.25 18.61
N PRO A 320 -13.32 -1.03 18.22
CA PRO A 320 -12.50 -0.79 17.03
C PRO A 320 -11.06 -1.32 17.16
N THR A 321 -10.64 -1.73 18.35
CA THR A 321 -9.30 -2.26 18.64
C THR A 321 -9.28 -3.78 18.82
N GLU A 322 -10.43 -4.46 18.65
CA GLU A 322 -10.55 -5.92 18.60
C GLU A 322 -10.06 -6.64 19.87
N GLN A 323 -10.45 -6.11 21.04
CA GLN A 323 -10.03 -6.65 22.34
C GLN A 323 -10.93 -7.79 22.83
N VAL A 324 -12.24 -7.78 22.45
CA VAL A 324 -13.24 -8.70 22.98
C VAL A 324 -13.74 -9.63 21.87
N ASN A 325 -13.36 -10.91 21.93
CA ASN A 325 -13.88 -11.92 21.00
C ASN A 325 -15.33 -12.30 21.36
N LEU A 326 -16.26 -12.03 20.47
CA LEU A 326 -17.70 -12.28 20.62
C LEU A 326 -18.18 -13.60 19.98
N ALA A 327 -17.28 -14.43 19.45
CA ALA A 327 -17.66 -15.63 18.69
C ALA A 327 -18.54 -16.61 19.49
N GLU A 328 -18.21 -16.86 20.76
CA GLU A 328 -19.01 -17.73 21.63
C GLU A 328 -20.33 -17.07 22.08
N ALA A 329 -20.32 -15.76 22.28
CA ALA A 329 -21.49 -15.01 22.74
C ALA A 329 -22.51 -14.74 21.62
N ARG A 330 -22.08 -14.73 20.36
CA ARG A 330 -22.90 -14.39 19.19
C ARG A 330 -22.77 -15.43 18.06
N PRO A 331 -23.13 -16.70 18.32
CA PRO A 331 -23.09 -17.75 17.31
C PRO A 331 -24.05 -17.50 16.11
N ASP A 332 -25.14 -16.74 16.34
CA ASP A 332 -26.02 -16.24 15.30
C ASP A 332 -25.30 -15.39 14.26
N LYS A 333 -24.50 -14.42 14.73
CA LYS A 333 -23.71 -13.53 13.86
C LYS A 333 -22.56 -14.27 13.17
N VAL A 334 -21.92 -15.20 13.86
CA VAL A 334 -20.92 -16.09 13.25
C VAL A 334 -21.53 -16.84 12.06
N SER A 335 -22.70 -17.47 12.24
CA SER A 335 -23.38 -18.22 11.17
C SER A 335 -23.75 -17.35 9.97
N GLU A 336 -24.24 -16.13 10.23
CA GLU A 336 -24.56 -15.14 9.19
C GLU A 336 -23.30 -14.82 8.35
N LEU A 337 -22.19 -14.47 9.00
CA LEU A 337 -20.97 -14.07 8.33
C LEU A 337 -20.24 -15.25 7.66
N MET A 338 -20.36 -16.46 8.20
CA MET A 338 -19.89 -17.69 7.54
C MET A 338 -20.60 -17.90 6.21
N THR A 339 -21.91 -17.66 6.13
CA THR A 339 -22.66 -17.76 4.88
C THR A 339 -22.09 -16.81 3.80
N LEU A 340 -21.70 -15.59 4.18
CA LEU A 340 -21.04 -14.66 3.25
C LEU A 340 -19.66 -15.16 2.80
N LEU A 341 -18.85 -15.70 3.71
CA LEU A 341 -17.55 -16.27 3.39
C LEU A 341 -17.65 -17.47 2.44
N ASP A 342 -18.63 -18.33 2.63
CA ASP A 342 -18.83 -19.50 1.79
C ASP A 342 -19.32 -19.10 0.40
N ALA A 343 -20.29 -18.19 0.32
CA ALA A 343 -20.74 -17.64 -0.96
C ALA A 343 -19.62 -16.92 -1.74
N HIS A 344 -18.72 -16.20 -1.04
CA HIS A 344 -17.56 -15.57 -1.66
C HIS A 344 -16.56 -16.61 -2.17
N ALA A 345 -16.29 -17.67 -1.39
CA ALA A 345 -15.37 -18.74 -1.79
C ALA A 345 -15.86 -19.49 -3.05
N ASP A 346 -17.15 -19.74 -3.16
CA ASP A 346 -17.76 -20.42 -4.32
C ASP A 346 -17.63 -19.61 -5.62
N ASN A 347 -17.52 -18.27 -5.51
CA ASN A 347 -17.37 -17.36 -6.63
C ASN A 347 -15.90 -16.94 -6.88
N SER A 348 -14.99 -17.29 -5.98
CA SER A 348 -13.56 -16.93 -6.10
C SER A 348 -12.80 -17.95 -6.93
N ARG A 349 -11.78 -17.49 -7.68
CA ARG A 349 -10.84 -18.43 -8.32
C ARG A 349 -10.09 -19.21 -7.23
N PRO A 350 -9.86 -20.52 -7.41
CA PRO A 350 -9.03 -21.28 -6.49
C PRO A 350 -7.65 -20.63 -6.38
N VAL A 351 -7.17 -20.45 -5.15
CA VAL A 351 -5.76 -20.09 -4.93
C VAL A 351 -4.95 -21.31 -5.34
N LEU A 352 -4.18 -21.20 -6.42
CA LEU A 352 -3.32 -22.25 -6.97
C LEU A 352 -2.14 -22.56 -6.05
#